data_dadf3ae22e64b17cc82b0d700d5f385a
#
_entry.id   dadf3ae22e64b17cc82b0d700d5f385a
#
_cell.length_a   1.000
_cell.length_b   1.000
_cell.length_c   1.000
_cell.angle_alpha   90.00
_cell.angle_beta   90.00
_cell.angle_gamma   90.00
#
_symmetry.space_group_name_H-M   'P 1'
#
loop_
_entity.id
_entity.type
_entity.pdbx_description
1 polymer ?
#
loop_
_entity_poly.entity_id
_entity_poly.type
_entity_poly.pdbx_seq_one_letter_code
_entity_poly.pdbx_strand_id
1 'polypeptide(L)'
;MSSLIIKHKKSRYVWRRFAVIPWAVLLILCSGVAGWETAGGQESPLPSFGSGTIKVRLYTDYFCPPCRDMEPSIEPILLDLVKDGTIHLTFIDVPTSQYTALYARYFLHALGEKGDIDSVVHARRTLFEAAEKKVVDKNQLVNLLAEKKIGLKPIDLAPAQNLWNRLLQEDQIRSTPSCVIIDGEEKKTHVGSLEVIKALEILRDNFGKTPAGPSKDGKAVNGKKNTDAFKPSPGKKGE
;
A
#
# COMPACT_ATOMS: atom_id res chain seq x y z
N MET A 1 43.45 61.96 -2.53
CA MET A 1 43.27 63.00 -3.57
C MET A 1 43.02 62.28 -4.89
N SER A 2 41.86 62.38 -5.43
CA SER A 2 41.48 62.40 -6.86
C SER A 2 40.04 61.94 -6.97
N SER A 3 39.20 62.96 -7.15
CA SER A 3 37.77 62.85 -7.41
C SER A 3 37.49 62.30 -8.81
N LEU A 4 36.62 61.30 -8.96
CA LEU A 4 36.09 60.87 -10.27
C LEU A 4 34.63 61.28 -10.39
N ILE A 5 34.39 62.26 -11.25
CA ILE A 5 33.13 62.88 -11.62
C ILE A 5 32.43 61.94 -12.62
N ILE A 6 31.27 61.40 -12.25
CA ILE A 6 30.43 60.63 -13.18
C ILE A 6 29.43 61.58 -13.84
N LYS A 7 29.57 61.76 -15.15
CA LYS A 7 28.69 62.55 -16.02
C LYS A 7 27.39 61.77 -16.32
N HIS A 8 26.25 62.31 -15.89
CA HIS A 8 24.94 61.88 -16.33
C HIS A 8 24.64 62.24 -17.77
N LYS A 9 24.39 61.23 -18.61
CA LYS A 9 23.96 61.40 -20.00
C LYS A 9 22.43 61.33 -20.06
N LYS A 10 21.77 62.46 -20.28
CA LYS A 10 20.31 62.54 -20.53
C LYS A 10 20.00 61.92 -21.88
N SER A 11 19.24 60.81 -21.90
CA SER A 11 18.64 60.26 -23.11
C SER A 11 17.30 60.89 -23.35
N ARG A 12 17.17 61.55 -24.51
CA ARG A 12 15.94 62.21 -24.98
C ARG A 12 15.03 61.14 -25.58
N TYR A 13 13.88 60.92 -24.97
CA TYR A 13 12.79 60.13 -25.55
C TYR A 13 12.20 60.84 -26.73
N VAL A 14 12.30 60.23 -27.93
CA VAL A 14 11.63 60.70 -29.18
C VAL A 14 10.29 59.94 -29.24
N TRP A 15 9.24 60.65 -29.07
CA TRP A 15 7.85 60.21 -29.32
C TRP A 15 7.67 60.06 -30.84
N ARG A 16 7.45 58.86 -31.35
CA ARG A 16 6.96 58.64 -32.72
C ARG A 16 5.73 57.73 -32.74
N ARG A 17 4.61 58.40 -33.01
CA ARG A 17 3.44 58.00 -33.83
C ARG A 17 2.85 56.62 -33.61
N PHE A 18 1.71 56.64 -32.98
CA PHE A 18 0.71 55.58 -32.99
C PHE A 18 0.32 55.22 -34.41
N ALA A 19 0.61 53.98 -34.84
CA ALA A 19 0.00 53.39 -36.01
C ALA A 19 -1.20 52.56 -35.52
N VAL A 20 -2.38 52.92 -36.05
CA VAL A 20 -3.66 52.26 -35.81
C VAL A 20 -3.59 50.87 -36.45
N ILE A 21 -3.51 49.83 -35.65
CA ILE A 21 -3.59 48.43 -36.10
C ILE A 21 -5.10 48.13 -36.24
N PRO A 22 -5.62 47.75 -37.42
CA PRO A 22 -7.05 47.47 -37.58
C PRO A 22 -7.44 46.21 -36.82
N TRP A 23 -8.59 46.29 -36.18
CA TRP A 23 -9.22 45.25 -35.33
C TRP A 23 -9.45 43.87 -36.02
N ALA A 24 -9.12 43.72 -37.26
CA ALA A 24 -9.32 42.49 -38.03
C ALA A 24 -8.27 41.38 -37.79
N VAL A 25 -7.18 41.66 -37.09
CA VAL A 25 -6.11 40.64 -36.83
C VAL A 25 -6.28 39.95 -35.48
N LEU A 26 -7.18 40.40 -34.60
CA LEU A 26 -7.34 39.86 -33.24
C LEU A 26 -8.23 38.58 -33.17
N LEU A 27 -8.86 38.15 -34.27
CA LEU A 27 -9.76 36.99 -34.29
C LEU A 27 -9.14 35.67 -34.77
N ILE A 28 -7.87 35.66 -35.17
CA ILE A 28 -7.22 34.43 -35.68
C ILE A 28 -6.26 33.76 -34.64
N LEU A 29 -6.04 34.37 -33.48
CA LEU A 29 -5.15 33.83 -32.46
C LEU A 29 -5.84 33.02 -31.34
N CYS A 30 -7.15 32.80 -31.39
CA CYS A 30 -7.91 32.03 -30.42
C CYS A 30 -8.15 30.56 -30.80
N SER A 31 -7.60 30.04 -31.91
CA SER A 31 -7.86 28.67 -32.36
C SER A 31 -6.70 27.71 -32.18
N GLY A 32 -5.72 28.06 -31.37
CA GLY A 32 -4.48 27.28 -31.20
C GLY A 32 -4.24 26.74 -29.78
N VAL A 33 -5.27 26.63 -28.93
CA VAL A 33 -5.15 25.86 -27.67
C VAL A 33 -5.62 24.43 -27.94
N ALA A 34 -5.03 23.79 -28.96
CA ALA A 34 -5.13 22.36 -29.12
C ALA A 34 -4.33 21.70 -28.00
N GLY A 35 -5.08 21.02 -27.10
CA GLY A 35 -4.64 19.82 -26.42
C GLY A 35 -3.23 19.84 -25.86
N TRP A 36 -3.05 20.42 -24.67
CA TRP A 36 -2.09 19.79 -23.79
C TRP A 36 -2.76 18.47 -23.35
N GLU A 37 -2.58 17.45 -24.18
CA GLU A 37 -2.61 16.08 -23.68
C GLU A 37 -1.61 16.07 -22.54
N THR A 38 -2.12 16.16 -21.30
CA THR A 38 -1.37 15.70 -20.16
C THR A 38 -1.03 14.26 -20.50
N ALA A 39 0.22 14.02 -20.92
CA ALA A 39 0.77 12.69 -20.92
C ALA A 39 0.45 12.16 -19.54
N GLY A 40 -0.56 11.30 -19.45
CA GLY A 40 -0.94 10.58 -18.24
C GLY A 40 0.27 9.75 -17.89
N GLY A 41 1.20 10.33 -17.15
CA GLY A 41 2.29 9.59 -16.55
C GLY A 41 1.61 8.49 -15.76
N GLN A 42 1.78 7.25 -16.19
CA GLN A 42 1.27 6.10 -15.48
C GLN A 42 1.88 6.18 -14.08
N GLU A 43 1.06 6.58 -13.09
CA GLU A 43 1.52 6.67 -11.71
C GLU A 43 2.11 5.31 -11.34
N SER A 44 3.36 5.32 -10.88
CA SER A 44 3.99 4.10 -10.39
C SER A 44 3.17 3.55 -9.23
N PRO A 45 2.86 2.26 -9.22
CA PRO A 45 2.04 1.68 -8.17
C PRO A 45 2.71 1.89 -6.80
N LEU A 46 1.93 2.40 -5.86
CA LEU A 46 2.36 2.54 -4.47
C LEU A 46 1.96 1.27 -3.70
N PRO A 47 2.71 0.89 -2.67
CA PRO A 47 2.40 -0.28 -1.84
C PRO A 47 1.21 -0.03 -0.89
N SER A 48 0.09 0.46 -1.45
CA SER A 48 -1.10 0.84 -0.69
C SER A 48 -2.35 0.21 -1.32
N PHE A 49 -3.24 -0.34 -0.48
CA PHE A 49 -4.37 -1.17 -0.90
C PHE A 49 -5.62 -0.89 -0.08
N GLY A 50 -6.77 -1.03 -0.75
CA GLY A 50 -8.06 -0.79 -0.14
C GLY A 50 -8.47 0.68 -0.15
N SER A 51 -9.75 0.94 0.13
CA SER A 51 -10.37 2.26 0.09
C SER A 51 -11.02 2.66 1.42
N GLY A 52 -10.72 1.92 2.50
CA GLY A 52 -11.27 2.16 3.82
C GLY A 52 -10.82 3.49 4.41
N THR A 53 -11.59 4.01 5.36
CA THR A 53 -11.28 5.27 6.05
C THR A 53 -10.21 5.10 7.11
N ILE A 54 -10.07 3.91 7.69
CA ILE A 54 -9.05 3.59 8.68
C ILE A 54 -7.74 3.30 7.94
N LYS A 55 -6.70 4.11 8.21
CA LYS A 55 -5.39 3.92 7.59
C LYS A 55 -4.55 2.99 8.45
N VAL A 56 -4.01 1.94 7.84
CA VAL A 56 -3.10 0.99 8.47
C VAL A 56 -1.76 1.06 7.74
N ARG A 57 -0.69 1.39 8.48
CA ARG A 57 0.69 1.43 7.97
C ARG A 57 1.47 0.33 8.65
N LEU A 58 1.93 -0.65 7.88
CA LEU A 58 2.66 -1.81 8.39
C LEU A 58 4.14 -1.71 8.02
N TYR A 59 4.99 -1.61 9.04
CA TYR A 59 6.43 -1.45 8.96
C TYR A 59 7.12 -2.77 9.24
N THR A 60 7.76 -3.35 8.23
CA THR A 60 8.41 -4.67 8.33
C THR A 60 9.74 -4.69 7.61
N ASP A 61 10.53 -5.74 7.87
CA ASP A 61 11.72 -6.11 7.09
C ASP A 61 11.70 -7.63 6.90
N TYR A 62 12.00 -8.10 5.70
CA TYR A 62 12.01 -9.53 5.36
C TYR A 62 13.03 -10.33 6.17
N PHE A 63 14.13 -9.69 6.60
CA PHE A 63 15.20 -10.31 7.39
C PHE A 63 15.01 -10.17 8.90
N CYS A 64 13.96 -9.50 9.34
CA CYS A 64 13.58 -9.38 10.74
C CYS A 64 12.82 -10.64 11.21
N PRO A 65 13.38 -11.47 12.13
CA PRO A 65 12.73 -12.72 12.54
C PRO A 65 11.31 -12.51 13.11
N PRO A 66 11.06 -11.53 14.02
CA PRO A 66 9.71 -11.27 14.50
C PRO A 66 8.71 -10.88 13.39
N CYS A 67 9.16 -10.23 12.31
CA CYS A 67 8.30 -9.90 11.17
C CYS A 67 7.88 -11.16 10.41
N ARG A 68 8.82 -12.07 10.15
CA ARG A 68 8.54 -13.33 9.47
C ARG A 68 7.56 -14.21 10.26
N ASP A 69 7.80 -14.33 11.57
CA ASP A 69 6.97 -15.14 12.46
C ASP A 69 5.53 -14.61 12.54
N MET A 70 5.36 -13.30 12.41
CA MET A 70 4.07 -12.61 12.44
C MET A 70 3.29 -12.74 11.13
N GLU A 71 3.96 -12.71 9.97
CA GLU A 71 3.32 -12.57 8.66
C GLU A 71 2.19 -13.58 8.39
N PRO A 72 2.35 -14.90 8.69
CA PRO A 72 1.26 -15.87 8.47
C PRO A 72 0.00 -15.59 9.29
N SER A 73 0.14 -14.96 10.45
CA SER A 73 -0.99 -14.64 11.34
C SER A 73 -1.75 -13.40 10.87
N ILE A 74 -1.05 -12.39 10.37
CA ILE A 74 -1.69 -11.12 9.97
C ILE A 74 -2.21 -11.14 8.54
N GLU A 75 -1.64 -11.96 7.66
CA GLU A 75 -2.01 -12.04 6.24
C GLU A 75 -3.51 -12.21 6.03
N PRO A 76 -4.22 -13.23 6.63
CA PRO A 76 -5.65 -13.37 6.43
C PRO A 76 -6.44 -12.18 6.98
N ILE A 77 -6.01 -11.59 8.09
CA ILE A 77 -6.67 -10.43 8.68
C ILE A 77 -6.59 -9.22 7.76
N LEU A 78 -5.41 -8.95 7.19
CA LEU A 78 -5.20 -7.86 6.26
C LEU A 78 -6.01 -8.04 4.97
N LEU A 79 -6.06 -9.28 4.44
CA LEU A 79 -6.87 -9.61 3.27
C LEU A 79 -8.35 -9.31 3.51
N ASP A 80 -8.89 -9.76 4.64
CA ASP A 80 -10.30 -9.54 5.01
C ASP A 80 -10.58 -8.03 5.10
N LEU A 81 -9.80 -7.29 5.89
CA LEU A 81 -9.99 -5.87 6.13
C LEU A 81 -9.84 -4.99 4.87
N VAL A 82 -8.96 -5.38 3.94
CA VAL A 82 -8.80 -4.67 2.66
C VAL A 82 -9.97 -4.98 1.72
N LYS A 83 -10.37 -6.25 1.61
CA LYS A 83 -11.43 -6.70 0.68
C LYS A 83 -12.81 -6.22 1.10
N ASP A 84 -13.08 -6.12 2.38
CA ASP A 84 -14.36 -5.60 2.89
C ASP A 84 -14.43 -4.07 2.89
N GLY A 85 -13.31 -3.39 2.56
CA GLY A 85 -13.22 -1.94 2.46
C GLY A 85 -13.13 -1.24 3.82
N THR A 86 -12.73 -1.94 4.87
CA THR A 86 -12.55 -1.38 6.22
C THR A 86 -11.31 -0.50 6.28
N ILE A 87 -10.18 -0.95 5.71
CA ILE A 87 -8.90 -0.27 5.82
C ILE A 87 -8.34 0.22 4.48
N HIS A 88 -7.47 1.23 4.58
CA HIS A 88 -6.48 1.58 3.58
C HIS A 88 -5.10 1.17 4.10
N LEU A 89 -4.60 0.05 3.61
CA LEU A 89 -3.34 -0.56 4.03
C LEU A 89 -2.17 -0.03 3.22
N THR A 90 -1.07 0.32 3.89
CA THR A 90 0.21 0.64 3.24
C THR A 90 1.31 -0.24 3.82
N PHE A 91 2.04 -0.96 2.96
CA PHE A 91 3.24 -1.69 3.34
C PHE A 91 4.47 -0.77 3.24
N ILE A 92 5.31 -0.78 4.28
CA ILE A 92 6.54 0.00 4.34
C ILE A 92 7.70 -0.94 4.68
N ASP A 93 8.63 -1.11 3.73
CA ASP A 93 9.84 -1.88 3.96
C ASP A 93 10.88 -1.00 4.67
N VAL A 94 11.28 -1.43 5.87
CA VAL A 94 12.25 -0.73 6.71
C VAL A 94 13.63 -1.36 6.53
N PRO A 95 14.65 -0.61 6.07
CA PRO A 95 15.96 -1.18 5.74
C PRO A 95 16.79 -1.51 6.99
N THR A 96 16.46 -2.61 7.70
CA THR A 96 17.24 -3.08 8.85
C THR A 96 18.37 -4.03 8.45
N SER A 97 18.31 -4.59 7.22
CA SER A 97 19.33 -5.47 6.64
C SER A 97 19.94 -4.86 5.37
N GLN A 98 21.19 -5.18 5.06
CA GLN A 98 21.83 -4.82 3.80
C GLN A 98 21.11 -5.40 2.56
N TYR A 99 20.33 -6.45 2.73
CA TYR A 99 19.60 -7.11 1.65
C TYR A 99 18.17 -6.57 1.47
N THR A 100 17.65 -5.79 2.39
CA THR A 100 16.27 -5.27 2.34
C THR A 100 16.01 -4.50 1.05
N ALA A 101 16.96 -3.70 0.58
CA ALA A 101 16.80 -2.93 -0.66
C ALA A 101 16.59 -3.81 -1.91
N LEU A 102 17.21 -5.01 -1.95
CA LEU A 102 17.00 -5.98 -3.01
C LEU A 102 15.56 -6.51 -2.99
N TYR A 103 15.08 -6.90 -1.83
CA TYR A 103 13.75 -7.46 -1.61
C TYR A 103 12.65 -6.45 -1.86
N ALA A 104 12.79 -5.23 -1.31
CA ALA A 104 11.89 -4.11 -1.54
C ALA A 104 11.74 -3.77 -3.03
N ARG A 105 12.84 -3.82 -3.80
CA ARG A 105 12.79 -3.65 -5.26
C ARG A 105 11.90 -4.69 -5.91
N TYR A 106 12.09 -5.97 -5.60
CA TYR A 106 11.32 -7.05 -6.25
C TYR A 106 9.88 -7.09 -5.78
N PHE A 107 9.59 -6.70 -4.54
CA PHE A 107 8.24 -6.43 -4.10
C PHE A 107 7.56 -5.38 -4.98
N LEU A 108 8.19 -4.22 -5.19
CA LEU A 108 7.66 -3.16 -6.03
C LEU A 108 7.53 -3.58 -7.51
N HIS A 109 8.45 -4.38 -8.05
CA HIS A 109 8.32 -4.94 -9.41
C HIS A 109 7.12 -5.91 -9.52
N ALA A 110 6.83 -6.68 -8.47
CA ALA A 110 5.64 -7.55 -8.43
C ALA A 110 4.34 -6.72 -8.43
N LEU A 111 4.32 -5.57 -7.74
CA LEU A 111 3.20 -4.62 -7.81
C LEU A 111 2.99 -4.05 -9.21
N GLY A 112 4.07 -3.78 -9.93
CA GLY A 112 4.02 -3.28 -11.30
C GLY A 112 3.39 -4.25 -12.29
N GLU A 113 3.39 -5.56 -12.00
CA GLU A 113 2.76 -6.59 -12.82
C GLU A 113 1.29 -6.80 -12.44
N LYS A 114 1.03 -7.01 -11.14
CA LYS A 114 -0.32 -7.22 -10.59
C LYS A 114 -0.44 -6.52 -9.26
N GLY A 115 -1.18 -5.42 -9.25
CA GLY A 115 -1.38 -4.58 -8.06
C GLY A 115 -2.58 -4.97 -7.19
N ASP A 116 -3.20 -6.15 -7.38
CA ASP A 116 -4.27 -6.62 -6.51
C ASP A 116 -3.71 -7.19 -5.20
N ILE A 117 -4.49 -7.11 -4.12
CA ILE A 117 -4.02 -7.47 -2.78
C ILE A 117 -3.66 -8.95 -2.65
N ASP A 118 -4.34 -9.86 -3.34
CA ASP A 118 -4.04 -11.29 -3.27
C ASP A 118 -2.67 -11.60 -3.90
N SER A 119 -2.39 -11.02 -5.06
CA SER A 119 -1.08 -11.15 -5.73
C SER A 119 0.05 -10.56 -4.89
N VAL A 120 -0.21 -9.41 -4.26
CA VAL A 120 0.76 -8.71 -3.40
C VAL A 120 1.10 -9.52 -2.16
N VAL A 121 0.09 -10.05 -1.48
CA VAL A 121 0.28 -10.89 -0.29
C VAL A 121 1.03 -12.18 -0.65
N HIS A 122 0.72 -12.78 -1.81
CA HIS A 122 1.47 -13.93 -2.33
C HIS A 122 2.95 -13.58 -2.58
N ALA A 123 3.23 -12.42 -3.17
CA ALA A 123 4.60 -11.96 -3.38
C ALA A 123 5.33 -11.72 -2.05
N ARG A 124 4.68 -11.06 -1.08
CA ARG A 124 5.25 -10.83 0.27
C ARG A 124 5.59 -12.14 0.97
N ARG A 125 4.65 -13.09 1.02
CA ARG A 125 4.88 -14.42 1.62
C ARG A 125 6.09 -15.09 1.00
N THR A 126 6.18 -15.10 -0.33
CA THR A 126 7.31 -15.71 -1.05
C THR A 126 8.64 -15.02 -0.72
N LEU A 127 8.63 -13.69 -0.58
CA LEU A 127 9.82 -12.94 -0.19
C LEU A 127 10.24 -13.25 1.27
N PHE A 128 9.30 -13.36 2.20
CA PHE A 128 9.61 -13.79 3.58
C PHE A 128 10.18 -15.21 3.61
N GLU A 129 9.61 -16.18 2.86
CA GLU A 129 10.17 -17.53 2.73
C GLU A 129 11.58 -17.54 2.12
N ALA A 130 11.83 -16.68 1.13
CA ALA A 130 13.15 -16.51 0.53
C ALA A 130 14.17 -15.96 1.52
N ALA A 131 13.78 -14.96 2.32
CA ALA A 131 14.64 -14.36 3.35
C ALA A 131 14.96 -15.36 4.47
N GLU A 132 14.02 -16.20 4.87
CA GLU A 132 14.25 -17.30 5.82
C GLU A 132 15.31 -18.27 5.31
N LYS A 133 15.26 -18.61 4.02
CA LYS A 133 16.25 -19.46 3.33
C LYS A 133 17.55 -18.72 3.00
N LYS A 134 17.67 -17.46 3.40
CA LYS A 134 18.83 -16.59 3.15
C LYS A 134 19.19 -16.48 1.65
N VAL A 135 18.19 -16.38 0.79
CA VAL A 135 18.38 -16.16 -0.65
C VAL A 135 18.81 -14.72 -0.86
N VAL A 136 20.11 -14.45 -0.91
CA VAL A 136 20.67 -13.08 -1.03
C VAL A 136 21.22 -12.77 -2.42
N ASP A 137 21.35 -13.78 -3.28
CA ASP A 137 21.72 -13.58 -4.68
C ASP A 137 20.51 -13.16 -5.51
N LYS A 138 20.73 -12.12 -6.34
CA LYS A 138 19.69 -11.56 -7.20
C LYS A 138 19.06 -12.57 -8.13
N ASN A 139 19.88 -13.41 -8.79
CA ASN A 139 19.38 -14.33 -9.82
C ASN A 139 18.60 -15.47 -9.17
N GLN A 140 19.07 -15.96 -8.02
CA GLN A 140 18.34 -16.96 -7.23
C GLN A 140 16.99 -16.43 -6.78
N LEU A 141 16.92 -15.18 -6.32
CA LEU A 141 15.65 -14.55 -5.91
C LEU A 141 14.68 -14.41 -7.10
N VAL A 142 15.15 -13.95 -8.25
CA VAL A 142 14.33 -13.82 -9.47
C VAL A 142 13.81 -15.18 -9.92
N ASN A 143 14.67 -16.21 -9.94
CA ASN A 143 14.26 -17.56 -10.31
C ASN A 143 13.20 -18.12 -9.36
N LEU A 144 13.37 -17.93 -8.05
CA LEU A 144 12.38 -18.35 -7.05
C LEU A 144 11.02 -17.64 -7.26
N LEU A 145 11.02 -16.33 -7.51
CA LEU A 145 9.80 -15.59 -7.79
C LEU A 145 9.11 -16.11 -9.07
N ALA A 146 9.88 -16.42 -10.13
CA ALA A 146 9.36 -16.99 -11.36
C ALA A 146 8.77 -18.40 -11.13
N GLU A 147 9.44 -19.27 -10.37
CA GLU A 147 8.93 -20.61 -9.98
C GLU A 147 7.59 -20.50 -9.23
N LYS A 148 7.44 -19.47 -8.39
CA LYS A 148 6.19 -19.16 -7.66
C LYS A 148 5.16 -18.42 -8.51
N LYS A 149 5.41 -18.25 -9.81
CA LYS A 149 4.53 -17.55 -10.78
C LYS A 149 4.25 -16.08 -10.43
N ILE A 150 5.21 -15.44 -9.77
CA ILE A 150 5.17 -14.02 -9.50
C ILE A 150 5.80 -13.29 -10.67
N GLY A 151 4.98 -12.57 -11.44
CA GLY A 151 5.43 -11.71 -12.52
C GLY A 151 6.16 -10.48 -11.98
N LEU A 152 7.16 -10.01 -12.72
CA LEU A 152 7.98 -8.86 -12.35
C LEU A 152 7.99 -7.86 -13.49
N LYS A 153 7.41 -6.68 -13.26
CA LYS A 153 7.46 -5.56 -14.19
C LYS A 153 8.32 -4.45 -13.58
N PRO A 154 9.46 -4.12 -14.19
CA PRO A 154 10.27 -2.99 -13.74
C PRO A 154 9.45 -1.70 -13.75
N ILE A 155 9.50 -0.96 -12.63
CA ILE A 155 8.84 0.32 -12.44
C ILE A 155 9.82 1.34 -11.87
N ASP A 156 9.47 2.63 -11.91
CA ASP A 156 10.17 3.64 -11.14
C ASP A 156 9.95 3.42 -9.64
N LEU A 157 11.02 3.25 -8.89
CA LEU A 157 10.97 2.98 -7.46
C LEU A 157 10.91 4.26 -6.62
N ALA A 158 11.28 5.40 -7.18
CA ALA A 158 11.42 6.64 -6.43
C ALA A 158 10.13 7.09 -5.73
N PRO A 159 8.93 7.01 -6.33
CA PRO A 159 7.69 7.38 -5.65
C PRO A 159 7.44 6.57 -4.38
N ALA A 160 7.63 5.25 -4.44
CA ALA A 160 7.44 4.36 -3.28
C ALA A 160 8.51 4.61 -2.19
N GLN A 161 9.77 4.74 -2.58
CA GLN A 161 10.87 5.02 -1.65
C GLN A 161 10.70 6.38 -0.96
N ASN A 162 10.28 7.41 -1.69
CA ASN A 162 9.98 8.72 -1.12
C ASN A 162 8.80 8.66 -0.13
N LEU A 163 7.76 7.88 -0.44
CA LEU A 163 6.65 7.63 0.47
C LEU A 163 7.14 6.95 1.75
N TRP A 164 7.90 5.87 1.64
CA TRP A 164 8.44 5.14 2.80
C TRP A 164 9.29 6.02 3.70
N ASN A 165 10.24 6.78 3.13
CA ASN A 165 11.10 7.68 3.89
C ASN A 165 10.30 8.73 4.66
N ARG A 166 9.28 9.32 4.02
CA ARG A 166 8.39 10.29 4.66
C ARG A 166 7.61 9.65 5.81
N LEU A 167 7.01 8.47 5.59
CA LEU A 167 6.21 7.79 6.59
C LEU A 167 7.03 7.29 7.79
N LEU A 168 8.27 6.81 7.54
CA LEU A 168 9.21 6.44 8.61
C LEU A 168 9.50 7.61 9.54
N GLN A 169 9.69 8.82 8.99
CA GLN A 169 9.92 10.05 9.76
C GLN A 169 8.65 10.52 10.48
N GLU A 170 7.51 10.56 9.77
CA GLU A 170 6.22 11.01 10.31
C GLU A 170 5.76 10.14 11.49
N ASP A 171 5.93 8.85 11.40
CA ASP A 171 5.50 7.88 12.41
C ASP A 171 6.60 7.55 13.43
N GLN A 172 7.79 8.14 13.29
CA GLN A 172 8.94 7.96 14.18
C GLN A 172 9.29 6.50 14.47
N ILE A 173 9.23 5.65 13.43
CA ILE A 173 9.47 4.22 13.55
C ILE A 173 10.93 3.94 13.88
N ARG A 174 11.17 3.12 14.93
CA ARG A 174 12.50 2.76 15.43
C ARG A 174 12.77 1.26 15.45
N SER A 175 11.75 0.43 15.23
CA SER A 175 11.86 -1.03 15.26
C SER A 175 10.81 -1.67 14.38
N THR A 176 11.05 -2.92 13.99
CA THR A 176 10.13 -3.77 13.23
C THR A 176 9.83 -5.07 13.99
N PRO A 177 8.63 -5.64 13.86
CA PRO A 177 7.48 -5.05 13.18
C PRO A 177 6.86 -3.90 13.99
N SER A 178 6.30 -2.92 13.27
CA SER A 178 5.47 -1.87 13.86
C SER A 178 4.22 -1.67 12.98
N CYS A 179 3.11 -1.30 13.58
CA CYS A 179 1.87 -0.98 12.90
C CYS A 179 1.33 0.34 13.42
N VAL A 180 1.00 1.26 12.52
CA VAL A 180 0.35 2.52 12.86
C VAL A 180 -1.07 2.48 12.32
N ILE A 181 -2.05 2.62 13.21
CA ILE A 181 -3.48 2.67 12.89
C ILE A 181 -3.95 4.10 13.11
N ILE A 182 -4.61 4.66 12.10
CA ILE A 182 -5.15 6.02 12.12
C ILE A 182 -6.63 5.94 11.79
N ASP A 183 -7.48 6.32 12.76
CA ASP A 183 -8.93 6.40 12.63
C ASP A 183 -9.37 7.82 12.97
N GLY A 184 -9.77 8.58 11.96
CA GLY A 184 -10.02 10.00 12.09
C GLY A 184 -8.79 10.77 12.60
N GLU A 185 -8.90 11.38 13.78
CA GLU A 185 -7.81 12.11 14.45
C GLU A 185 -6.98 11.20 15.37
N GLU A 186 -7.47 10.02 15.69
CA GLU A 186 -6.78 9.10 16.56
C GLU A 186 -5.67 8.36 15.82
N LYS A 187 -4.43 8.44 16.34
CA LYS A 187 -3.27 7.72 15.80
C LYS A 187 -2.64 6.88 16.90
N LYS A 188 -2.57 5.56 16.67
CA LYS A 188 -1.95 4.59 17.59
C LYS A 188 -0.82 3.84 16.91
N THR A 189 0.29 3.68 17.63
CA THR A 189 1.44 2.87 17.18
C THR A 189 1.54 1.61 18.04
N HIS A 190 1.58 0.46 17.38
CA HIS A 190 1.76 -0.86 17.99
C HIS A 190 3.11 -1.41 17.58
N VAL A 191 3.93 -1.87 18.54
CA VAL A 191 5.31 -2.28 18.31
C VAL A 191 5.50 -3.72 18.79
N GLY A 192 6.10 -4.56 17.93
CA GLY A 192 6.32 -5.97 18.17
C GLY A 192 5.17 -6.85 17.66
N SER A 193 5.49 -8.12 17.38
CA SER A 193 4.59 -9.06 16.70
C SER A 193 3.26 -9.24 17.42
N LEU A 194 3.28 -9.46 18.72
CA LEU A 194 2.07 -9.71 19.51
C LEU A 194 1.13 -8.51 19.54
N GLU A 195 1.69 -7.30 19.73
CA GLU A 195 0.89 -6.08 19.76
C GLU A 195 0.30 -5.74 18.38
N VAL A 196 1.05 -6.01 17.31
CA VAL A 196 0.55 -5.81 15.93
C VAL A 196 -0.58 -6.79 15.61
N ILE A 197 -0.39 -8.10 15.89
CA ILE A 197 -1.43 -9.12 15.67
C ILE A 197 -2.70 -8.73 16.43
N LYS A 198 -2.57 -8.47 17.73
CA LYS A 198 -3.71 -8.11 18.60
C LYS A 198 -4.45 -6.86 18.10
N ALA A 199 -3.71 -5.84 17.68
CA ALA A 199 -4.33 -4.61 17.17
C ALA A 199 -5.14 -4.86 15.89
N LEU A 200 -4.61 -5.68 14.96
CA LEU A 200 -5.31 -6.04 13.73
C LEU A 200 -6.52 -6.96 13.98
N GLU A 201 -6.43 -7.89 14.94
CA GLU A 201 -7.57 -8.71 15.37
C GLU A 201 -8.69 -7.85 15.94
N ILE A 202 -8.37 -6.92 16.85
CA ILE A 202 -9.36 -5.98 17.42
C ILE A 202 -10.00 -5.14 16.31
N LEU A 203 -9.21 -4.70 15.34
CA LEU A 203 -9.71 -3.92 14.22
C LEU A 203 -10.69 -4.74 13.37
N ARG A 204 -10.35 -5.99 13.05
CA ARG A 204 -11.24 -6.92 12.34
C ARG A 204 -12.52 -7.19 13.11
N ASP A 205 -12.43 -7.46 14.41
CA ASP A 205 -13.58 -7.82 15.23
C ASP A 205 -14.54 -6.64 15.42
N ASN A 206 -14.03 -5.40 15.44
CA ASN A 206 -14.85 -4.19 15.63
C ASN A 206 -15.45 -3.66 14.33
N PHE A 207 -14.75 -3.76 13.21
CA PHE A 207 -15.08 -3.07 11.95
C PHE A 207 -15.17 -4.01 10.74
N GLY A 208 -14.62 -5.22 10.82
CA GLY A 208 -14.73 -6.19 9.73
C GLY A 208 -16.18 -6.53 9.46
N LYS A 209 -16.60 -6.46 8.21
CA LYS A 209 -17.92 -6.94 7.83
C LYS A 209 -17.93 -8.44 8.05
N THR A 210 -18.84 -8.93 8.90
CA THR A 210 -19.08 -10.37 9.02
C THR A 210 -19.28 -10.93 7.61
N PRO A 211 -18.58 -12.01 7.17
CA PRO A 211 -18.83 -12.64 5.89
C PRO A 211 -20.33 -12.84 5.75
N ALA A 212 -20.93 -12.39 4.65
CA ALA A 212 -22.34 -12.58 4.39
C ALA A 212 -22.65 -14.07 4.59
N GLY A 213 -23.37 -14.39 5.65
CA GLY A 213 -23.81 -15.74 5.92
C GLY A 213 -24.52 -16.28 4.68
N PRO A 214 -24.56 -17.62 4.46
CA PRO A 214 -25.09 -18.21 3.25
C PRO A 214 -26.47 -17.63 2.94
N SER A 215 -26.61 -17.11 1.72
CA SER A 215 -27.86 -16.63 1.16
C SER A 215 -29.01 -17.54 1.54
N LYS A 216 -29.96 -17.03 2.31
CA LYS A 216 -31.21 -17.72 2.56
C LYS A 216 -32.06 -17.65 1.30
N ASP A 217 -31.70 -18.43 0.30
CA ASP A 217 -32.63 -18.77 -0.77
C ASP A 217 -33.63 -19.73 -0.20
N GLY A 218 -34.82 -19.19 0.04
CA GLY A 218 -35.93 -19.89 0.60
C GLY A 218 -36.36 -21.07 -0.26
N LYS A 219 -36.23 -22.25 0.29
CA LYS A 219 -37.13 -23.34 -0.06
C LYS A 219 -37.61 -24.02 1.24
N ALA A 220 -38.81 -23.64 1.61
CA ALA A 220 -39.58 -24.33 2.64
C ALA A 220 -39.72 -25.80 2.22
N VAL A 221 -39.09 -26.71 2.94
CA VAL A 221 -39.41 -28.12 2.92
C VAL A 221 -40.14 -28.44 4.21
N ASN A 222 -41.41 -28.68 3.99
CA ASN A 222 -42.42 -29.07 4.95
C ASN A 222 -42.11 -30.47 5.50
N GLY A 223 -42.21 -30.63 6.84
CA GLY A 223 -42.78 -31.77 7.46
C GLY A 223 -41.91 -32.92 7.90
N LYS A 224 -41.86 -33.14 9.08
CA LYS A 224 -42.35 -34.26 9.88
C LYS A 224 -41.59 -34.36 11.20
N LYS A 225 -42.36 -34.13 12.27
CA LYS A 225 -41.96 -34.52 13.61
C LYS A 225 -41.77 -36.05 13.64
N ASN A 226 -40.61 -36.53 14.04
CA ASN A 226 -40.41 -37.82 14.63
C ASN A 226 -39.89 -37.62 16.05
N THR A 227 -40.79 -37.79 16.98
CA THR A 227 -40.52 -38.03 18.39
C THR A 227 -40.15 -39.50 18.54
N ASP A 228 -38.86 -39.81 18.69
CA ASP A 228 -38.45 -41.09 19.22
C ASP A 228 -37.55 -40.90 20.43
N ALA A 229 -38.02 -41.45 21.51
CA ALA A 229 -37.51 -41.37 22.86
C ALA A 229 -36.12 -42.03 22.99
N PHE A 230 -35.18 -41.30 23.54
CA PHE A 230 -33.87 -41.81 23.97
C PHE A 230 -34.06 -42.56 25.30
N LYS A 231 -33.87 -43.91 25.28
CA LYS A 231 -33.89 -44.81 26.43
C LYS A 231 -32.45 -45.03 26.91
N PRO A 232 -32.10 -44.74 28.14
CA PRO A 232 -30.77 -45.00 28.64
C PRO A 232 -30.55 -46.48 28.96
N SER A 233 -29.38 -47.00 28.57
CA SER A 233 -28.88 -48.34 28.82
C SER A 233 -28.22 -48.44 30.20
N PRO A 234 -28.38 -49.51 30.96
CA PRO A 234 -27.85 -49.63 32.31
C PRO A 234 -26.39 -50.06 32.34
N GLY A 235 -25.69 -49.59 33.35
CA GLY A 235 -24.28 -49.82 33.60
C GLY A 235 -23.94 -51.28 33.87
N LYS A 236 -22.76 -51.72 33.44
CA LYS A 236 -22.09 -52.92 33.92
C LYS A 236 -21.03 -52.53 34.98
N LYS A 237 -21.25 -53.11 36.16
CA LYS A 237 -20.25 -53.22 37.25
C LYS A 237 -19.39 -54.47 37.01
N GLY A 238 -18.18 -54.42 37.56
CA GLY A 238 -17.36 -55.56 37.93
C GLY A 238 -16.37 -55.98 36.82
N GLU A 239 -15.12 -56.23 37.00
CA GLU A 239 -14.23 -56.66 38.11
C GLU A 239 -12.85 -56.13 37.83
#